data_7734b0f17a08a9b5cdb69dd6597622eb
#
_entry.id   7734b0f17a08a9b5cdb69dd6597622eb
#
_cell.length_a   1.000
_cell.length_b   1.000
_cell.length_c   1.000
_cell.angle_alpha   90.00
_cell.angle_beta   90.00
_cell.angle_gamma   90.00
#
_symmetry.space_group_name_H-M   'P 1'
#
loop_
_entity.id
_entity.type
_entity.pdbx_description
1 polymer ?
#
loop_
_entity_poly.entity_id
_entity_poly.type
_entity_poly.pdbx_seq_one_letter_code
_entity_poly.pdbx_strand_id
1 'polypeptide(L)'
;MTDNPRSRTWFRVAVIYFVVAVTLGLVMGGSGDHSLMAVHAHLNLLGWVSMTLFGLIGLAYPSITEGRIARWQFWLYNIGVPAMLVALAAPLKGVTGFDPVLGIGSLVTGISVALFAWLVITRINRTRQGAV
;
A
#
# COMPACT_ATOMS: atom_id res chain seq x y z
N MET A 1 -0.93 20.69 13.75
CA MET A 1 -1.06 19.51 12.84
C MET A 1 -2.53 19.36 12.49
N THR A 2 -2.88 19.50 11.24
CA THR A 2 -4.26 19.31 10.79
C THR A 2 -4.66 17.85 11.02
N ASP A 3 -5.83 17.65 11.64
CA ASP A 3 -6.38 16.32 11.88
C ASP A 3 -6.81 15.71 10.54
N ASN A 4 -6.02 14.76 10.01
CA ASN A 4 -6.32 14.05 8.77
C ASN A 4 -6.63 12.58 9.06
N PRO A 5 -7.93 12.21 9.17
CA PRO A 5 -8.31 10.86 9.54
C PRO A 5 -7.83 9.81 8.54
N ARG A 6 -7.71 10.14 7.26
CA ARG A 6 -7.24 9.22 6.23
C ARG A 6 -5.74 8.94 6.34
N SER A 7 -4.93 9.96 6.61
CA SER A 7 -3.50 9.76 6.88
C SER A 7 -3.28 8.88 8.11
N ARG A 8 -4.06 9.08 9.17
CA ARG A 8 -4.01 8.19 10.36
C ARG A 8 -4.36 6.73 10.01
N THR A 9 -5.34 6.53 9.13
CA THR A 9 -5.70 5.18 8.69
C THR A 9 -4.57 4.54 7.88
N TRP A 10 -3.91 5.29 6.99
CA TRP A 10 -2.73 4.82 6.28
C TRP A 10 -1.63 4.33 7.23
N PHE A 11 -1.30 5.09 8.28
CA PHE A 11 -0.30 4.69 9.28
C PHE A 11 -0.69 3.44 10.05
N ARG A 12 -1.95 3.33 10.47
CA ARG A 12 -2.44 2.14 11.20
C ARG A 12 -2.31 0.88 10.36
N VAL A 13 -2.71 0.94 9.10
CA VAL A 13 -2.59 -0.19 8.17
C VAL A 13 -1.12 -0.49 7.88
N ALA A 14 -0.30 0.52 7.63
CA ALA A 14 1.13 0.38 7.38
C ALA A 14 1.85 -0.35 8.52
N VAL A 15 1.58 0.01 9.78
CA VAL A 15 2.20 -0.65 10.95
C VAL A 15 1.80 -2.12 11.05
N ILE A 16 0.57 -2.49 10.69
CA ILE A 16 0.15 -3.90 10.64
C ILE A 16 0.99 -4.66 9.61
N TYR A 17 1.15 -4.12 8.39
CA TYR A 17 2.00 -4.71 7.37
C TYR A 17 3.46 -4.82 7.81
N PHE A 18 3.97 -3.82 8.52
CA PHE A 18 5.33 -3.83 9.05
C PHE A 18 5.54 -5.00 10.02
N VAL A 19 4.64 -5.18 10.98
CA VAL A 19 4.70 -6.29 11.95
C VAL A 19 4.63 -7.65 11.22
N VAL A 20 3.71 -7.80 10.27
CA VAL A 20 3.58 -9.03 9.48
C VAL A 20 4.85 -9.30 8.66
N ALA A 21 5.41 -8.26 8.01
CA ALA A 21 6.62 -8.39 7.22
C ALA A 21 7.83 -8.81 8.07
N VAL A 22 8.03 -8.16 9.21
CA VAL A 22 9.14 -8.48 10.14
C VAL A 22 8.97 -9.90 10.69
N THR A 23 7.76 -10.28 11.09
CA THR A 23 7.48 -11.63 11.58
C THR A 23 7.78 -12.69 10.51
N LEU A 24 7.36 -12.46 9.26
CA LEU A 24 7.67 -13.34 8.14
C LEU A 24 9.18 -13.46 7.92
N GLY A 25 9.92 -12.34 7.99
CA GLY A 25 11.38 -12.33 7.88
C GLY A 25 12.06 -13.15 8.98
N LEU A 26 11.59 -13.03 10.23
CA LEU A 26 12.10 -13.83 11.36
C LEU A 26 11.83 -15.33 11.16
N VAL A 27 10.63 -15.69 10.70
CA VAL A 27 10.27 -17.10 10.42
C VAL A 27 11.14 -17.67 9.29
N MET A 28 11.33 -16.93 8.20
CA MET A 28 12.20 -17.36 7.10
C MET A 28 13.67 -17.52 7.56
N GLY A 29 14.18 -16.56 8.33
CA GLY A 29 15.54 -16.62 8.86
C GLY A 29 15.74 -17.79 9.83
N GLY A 30 14.75 -18.06 10.69
CA GLY A 30 14.83 -19.17 11.66
C GLY A 30 14.63 -20.55 11.05
N SER A 31 13.81 -20.68 10.01
CA SER A 31 13.53 -21.96 9.32
C SER A 31 14.51 -22.28 8.19
N GLY A 32 15.22 -21.28 7.66
CA GLY A 32 15.99 -21.41 6.42
C GLY A 32 15.13 -21.52 5.14
N ASP A 33 13.81 -21.51 5.25
CA ASP A 33 12.88 -21.51 4.09
C ASP A 33 12.64 -20.09 3.59
N HIS A 34 13.28 -19.72 2.51
CA HIS A 34 13.18 -18.41 1.87
C HIS A 34 12.19 -18.39 0.69
N SER A 35 11.31 -19.38 0.57
CA SER A 35 10.34 -19.47 -0.54
C SER A 35 9.41 -18.24 -0.63
N LEU A 36 9.12 -17.57 0.49
CA LEU A 36 8.28 -16.37 0.53
C LEU A 36 9.05 -15.04 0.47
N MET A 37 10.31 -15.03 0.02
CA MET A 37 11.13 -13.81 -0.08
C MET A 37 10.44 -12.71 -0.89
N ALA A 38 9.82 -13.06 -2.02
CA ALA A 38 9.09 -12.08 -2.84
C ALA A 38 7.90 -11.48 -2.09
N VAL A 39 7.16 -12.29 -1.33
CA VAL A 39 6.04 -11.83 -0.50
C VAL A 39 6.54 -10.89 0.59
N HIS A 40 7.62 -11.27 1.29
CA HIS A 40 8.26 -10.45 2.31
C HIS A 40 8.69 -9.07 1.76
N ALA A 41 9.32 -9.03 0.59
CA ALA A 41 9.74 -7.79 -0.05
C ALA A 41 8.52 -6.89 -0.38
N HIS A 42 7.44 -7.44 -0.95
CA HIS A 42 6.24 -6.68 -1.27
C HIS A 42 5.48 -6.22 -0.02
N LEU A 43 5.43 -7.02 1.06
CA LEU A 43 4.88 -6.59 2.35
C LEU A 43 5.60 -5.33 2.87
N ASN A 44 6.92 -5.31 2.78
CA ASN A 44 7.72 -4.15 3.20
C ASN A 44 7.51 -2.95 2.27
N LEU A 45 7.63 -3.14 0.95
CA LEU A 45 7.60 -2.03 0.00
C LEU A 45 6.19 -1.47 -0.19
N LEU A 46 5.20 -2.30 -0.49
CA LEU A 46 3.83 -1.86 -0.74
C LEU A 46 3.03 -1.72 0.56
N GLY A 47 3.19 -2.63 1.50
CA GLY A 47 2.48 -2.57 2.77
C GLY A 47 3.03 -1.50 3.71
N TRP A 48 4.30 -1.58 4.10
CA TRP A 48 4.89 -0.68 5.09
C TRP A 48 5.32 0.66 4.47
N VAL A 49 6.28 0.65 3.55
CA VAL A 49 6.91 1.88 3.05
C VAL A 49 5.93 2.75 2.28
N SER A 50 5.24 2.20 1.27
CA SER A 50 4.33 2.99 0.42
C SER A 50 3.16 3.55 1.21
N MET A 51 2.52 2.76 2.08
CA MET A 51 1.40 3.26 2.88
C MET A 51 1.83 4.32 3.89
N THR A 52 3.03 4.19 4.48
CA THR A 52 3.61 5.23 5.34
C THR A 52 3.83 6.52 4.56
N LEU A 53 4.39 6.44 3.36
CA LEU A 53 4.59 7.60 2.49
C LEU A 53 3.26 8.25 2.08
N PHE A 54 2.23 7.47 1.75
CA PHE A 54 0.89 8.01 1.47
C PHE A 54 0.33 8.77 2.67
N GLY A 55 0.53 8.23 3.87
CA GLY A 55 0.15 8.89 5.12
C GLY A 55 0.90 10.19 5.36
N LEU A 56 2.23 10.19 5.20
CA LEU A 56 3.10 11.37 5.39
C LEU A 56 2.80 12.47 4.38
N ILE A 57 2.69 12.11 3.10
CA ILE A 57 2.35 13.06 2.04
C ILE A 57 0.96 13.65 2.27
N GLY A 58 0.00 12.84 2.71
CA GLY A 58 -1.34 13.29 3.07
C GLY A 58 -1.39 14.21 4.29
N LEU A 59 -0.47 14.07 5.26
CA LEU A 59 -0.32 15.03 6.38
C LEU A 59 0.28 16.35 5.90
N ALA A 60 1.28 16.29 5.04
CA ALA A 60 1.94 17.48 4.49
C ALA A 60 1.02 18.25 3.53
N TYR A 61 0.20 17.52 2.76
CA TYR A 61 -0.70 18.05 1.72
C TYR A 61 -2.10 17.43 1.83
N PRO A 62 -2.97 17.89 2.76
CA PRO A 62 -4.28 17.29 3.02
C PRO A 62 -5.17 17.14 1.79
N SER A 63 -5.08 18.08 0.83
CA SER A 63 -5.83 18.05 -0.43
C SER A 63 -5.62 16.75 -1.24
N ILE A 64 -4.48 16.07 -1.06
CA ILE A 64 -4.17 14.82 -1.76
C ILE A 64 -5.04 13.66 -1.25
N THR A 65 -5.42 13.68 0.02
CA THR A 65 -6.23 12.62 0.64
C THR A 65 -7.73 12.90 0.62
N GLU A 66 -8.16 14.02 0.07
CA GLU A 66 -9.56 14.47 0.06
C GLU A 66 -10.28 14.13 -1.25
N GLY A 67 -11.61 14.05 -1.16
CA GLY A 67 -12.49 13.87 -2.30
C GLY A 67 -12.65 12.44 -2.79
N ARG A 68 -13.42 12.28 -3.89
CA ARG A 68 -13.82 10.96 -4.41
C ARG A 68 -12.64 10.15 -4.94
N ILE A 69 -11.73 10.77 -5.69
CA ILE A 69 -10.58 10.08 -6.31
C ILE A 69 -9.64 9.55 -5.23
N ALA A 70 -9.34 10.34 -4.20
CA ALA A 70 -8.53 9.88 -3.07
C ALA A 70 -9.20 8.75 -2.29
N ARG A 71 -10.55 8.71 -2.25
CA ARG A 71 -11.30 7.61 -1.65
C ARG A 71 -11.17 6.33 -2.49
N TRP A 72 -11.30 6.42 -3.80
CA TRP A 72 -11.10 5.28 -4.69
C TRP A 72 -9.66 4.77 -4.64
N GLN A 73 -8.68 5.67 -4.68
CA GLN A 73 -7.26 5.34 -4.53
C GLN A 73 -7.01 4.54 -3.24
N PHE A 74 -7.56 4.99 -2.11
CA PHE A 74 -7.42 4.32 -0.83
C PHE A 74 -7.98 2.89 -0.85
N TRP A 75 -9.21 2.71 -1.33
CA TRP A 75 -9.86 1.38 -1.34
C TRP A 75 -9.23 0.43 -2.36
N LEU A 76 -8.92 0.90 -3.56
CA LEU A 76 -8.23 0.08 -4.56
C LEU A 76 -6.89 -0.43 -4.04
N TYR A 77 -6.13 0.42 -3.33
CA TYR A 77 -4.86 0.01 -2.75
C TYR A 77 -5.03 -1.03 -1.65
N ASN A 78 -5.92 -0.77 -0.70
CA ASN A 78 -6.15 -1.64 0.45
C ASN A 78 -6.86 -2.95 0.11
N ILE A 79 -7.45 -3.08 -1.06
CA ILE A 79 -8.00 -4.34 -1.60
C ILE A 79 -6.98 -5.02 -2.51
N GLY A 80 -6.35 -4.26 -3.41
CA GLY A 80 -5.42 -4.78 -4.41
C GLY A 80 -4.16 -5.40 -3.81
N VAL A 81 -3.51 -4.70 -2.88
CA VAL A 81 -2.27 -5.18 -2.25
C VAL A 81 -2.46 -6.51 -1.52
N PRO A 82 -3.41 -6.69 -0.59
CA PRO A 82 -3.58 -7.99 0.07
C PRO A 82 -4.01 -9.10 -0.89
N ALA A 83 -4.88 -8.82 -1.87
CA ALA A 83 -5.26 -9.80 -2.87
C ALA A 83 -4.05 -10.28 -3.69
N MET A 84 -3.21 -9.34 -4.15
CA MET A 84 -1.97 -9.63 -4.86
C MET A 84 -0.99 -10.44 -4.00
N LEU A 85 -0.81 -10.07 -2.73
CA LEU A 85 0.13 -10.75 -1.82
C LEU A 85 -0.30 -12.19 -1.51
N VAL A 86 -1.58 -12.43 -1.28
CA VAL A 86 -2.12 -13.79 -1.08
C VAL A 86 -1.94 -14.62 -2.34
N ALA A 87 -2.27 -14.06 -3.51
CA ALA A 87 -2.12 -14.73 -4.79
C ALA A 87 -0.64 -14.97 -5.18
N LEU A 88 0.28 -14.12 -4.72
CA LEU A 88 1.72 -14.32 -4.89
C LEU A 88 2.24 -15.44 -3.96
N ALA A 89 1.73 -15.53 -2.73
CA ALA A 89 2.15 -16.54 -1.78
C ALA A 89 1.67 -17.95 -2.13
N ALA A 90 0.47 -18.09 -2.69
CA ALA A 90 -0.18 -19.37 -2.94
C ALA A 90 0.65 -20.32 -3.82
N PRO A 91 1.12 -19.97 -5.03
CA PRO A 91 1.93 -20.86 -5.86
C PRO A 91 3.29 -21.16 -5.24
N LEU A 92 3.87 -20.25 -4.46
CA LEU A 92 5.13 -20.48 -3.74
C LEU A 92 5.01 -21.54 -2.64
N LYS A 93 3.80 -21.87 -2.24
CA LYS A 93 3.46 -22.94 -1.30
C LYS A 93 2.71 -24.12 -1.97
N GLY A 94 2.78 -24.21 -3.31
CA GLY A 94 2.21 -25.32 -4.07
C GLY A 94 0.70 -25.24 -4.31
N VAL A 95 0.06 -24.13 -4.00
CA VAL A 95 -1.37 -23.92 -4.27
C VAL A 95 -1.53 -23.25 -5.63
N THR A 96 -2.23 -23.92 -6.56
CA THR A 96 -2.42 -23.46 -7.95
C THR A 96 -3.76 -22.73 -8.15
N GLY A 97 -3.92 -22.05 -9.30
CA GLY A 97 -5.18 -21.41 -9.69
C GLY A 97 -5.32 -19.94 -9.23
N PHE A 98 -4.28 -19.34 -8.63
CA PHE A 98 -4.30 -17.95 -8.17
C PHE A 98 -3.78 -16.93 -9.20
N ASP A 99 -3.31 -17.38 -10.37
CA ASP A 99 -2.78 -16.47 -11.40
C ASP A 99 -3.75 -15.36 -11.84
N PRO A 100 -5.07 -15.61 -12.02
CA PRO A 100 -6.00 -14.53 -12.34
C PRO A 100 -6.14 -13.52 -11.19
N VAL A 101 -6.11 -13.98 -9.93
CA VAL A 101 -6.18 -13.10 -8.75
C VAL A 101 -4.91 -12.27 -8.63
N LEU A 102 -3.75 -12.86 -8.91
CA LEU A 102 -2.48 -12.15 -8.93
C LEU A 102 -2.49 -11.04 -10.01
N GLY A 103 -2.93 -11.37 -11.21
CA GLY A 103 -3.04 -10.40 -12.31
C GLY A 103 -3.99 -9.25 -12.01
N ILE A 104 -5.19 -9.55 -11.53
CA ILE A 104 -6.21 -8.55 -11.17
C ILE A 104 -5.73 -7.71 -9.97
N GLY A 105 -5.22 -8.33 -8.92
CA GLY A 105 -4.71 -7.63 -7.74
C GLY A 105 -3.55 -6.68 -8.07
N SER A 106 -2.64 -7.11 -8.93
CA SER A 106 -1.53 -6.28 -9.44
C SER A 106 -2.03 -5.10 -10.26
N LEU A 107 -2.99 -5.33 -11.16
CA LEU A 107 -3.59 -4.26 -11.96
C LEU A 107 -4.32 -3.23 -11.09
N VAL A 108 -5.14 -3.68 -10.15
CA VAL A 108 -5.86 -2.81 -9.20
C VAL A 108 -4.90 -1.98 -8.36
N THR A 109 -3.82 -2.60 -7.86
CA THR A 109 -2.75 -1.90 -7.14
C THR A 109 -2.07 -0.85 -8.02
N GLY A 110 -1.72 -1.21 -9.27
CA GLY A 110 -1.12 -0.31 -10.24
C GLY A 110 -2.01 0.90 -10.57
N ILE A 111 -3.31 0.68 -10.77
CA ILE A 111 -4.29 1.77 -10.98
C ILE A 111 -4.31 2.69 -9.75
N SER A 112 -4.31 2.13 -8.54
CA SER A 112 -4.29 2.94 -7.31
C SER A 112 -3.02 3.79 -7.20
N VAL A 113 -1.85 3.25 -7.55
CA VAL A 113 -0.58 4.00 -7.59
C VAL A 113 -0.64 5.12 -8.63
N ALA A 114 -1.18 4.87 -9.81
CA ALA A 114 -1.37 5.88 -10.85
C ALA A 114 -2.31 7.01 -10.39
N LEU A 115 -3.41 6.68 -9.71
CA LEU A 115 -4.31 7.67 -9.11
C LEU A 115 -3.61 8.50 -8.04
N PHE A 116 -2.77 7.88 -7.19
CA PHE A 116 -1.98 8.62 -6.20
C PHE A 116 -1.00 9.58 -6.87
N ALA A 117 -0.26 9.13 -7.87
CA ALA A 117 0.65 9.97 -8.63
C ALA A 117 -0.09 11.17 -9.27
N TRP A 118 -1.23 10.92 -9.87
CA TRP A 118 -2.08 11.99 -10.43
C TRP A 118 -2.55 13.00 -9.37
N LEU A 119 -2.98 12.52 -8.18
CA LEU A 119 -3.36 13.39 -7.06
C LEU A 119 -2.19 14.25 -6.60
N VAL A 120 -0.99 13.69 -6.46
CA VAL A 120 0.22 14.43 -6.07
C VAL A 120 0.53 15.51 -7.12
N ILE A 121 0.64 15.12 -8.39
CA ILE A 121 1.02 16.04 -9.48
C ILE A 121 0.04 17.22 -9.61
N THR A 122 -1.26 16.95 -9.46
CA THR A 122 -2.30 17.97 -9.69
C THR A 122 -2.63 18.82 -8.48
N ARG A 123 -2.33 18.33 -7.26
CA ARG A 123 -2.80 19.00 -6.02
C ARG A 123 -1.69 19.52 -5.11
N ILE A 124 -0.44 19.11 -5.31
CA ILE A 124 0.67 19.51 -4.43
C ILE A 124 0.88 21.04 -4.39
N ASN A 125 0.62 21.73 -5.49
CA ASN A 125 0.81 23.19 -5.61
C ASN A 125 -0.40 24.02 -5.16
N ARG A 126 -1.58 23.42 -4.97
CA ARG A 126 -2.80 24.15 -4.60
C ARG A 126 -2.81 24.61 -3.14
N THR A 127 -2.02 23.99 -2.30
CA THR A 127 -1.95 24.27 -0.86
C THR A 127 -1.18 25.57 -0.55
N ARG A 128 -0.35 26.07 -1.47
CA ARG A 128 0.39 27.34 -1.29
C ARG A 128 -0.41 28.61 -1.63
N GLN A 129 -1.50 28.50 -2.37
CA GLN A 129 -2.28 29.68 -2.83
C GLN A 129 -3.37 30.14 -1.84
N GLY A 130 -3.63 29.38 -0.78
CA GLY A 130 -4.62 29.73 0.26
C GLY A 130 -4.04 30.35 1.52
N ALA A 131 -2.76 30.64 1.57
CA ALA A 131 -2.04 31.17 2.74
C ALA A 131 -1.47 32.60 2.51
N VAL A 132 -2.13 33.41 1.65
CA VAL A 132 -1.84 34.84 1.48
C VAL A 132 -3.05 35.65 1.88
#